data_d85b5290916db6f5df3caf13be78d5e0
#
_entry.id   d85b5290916db6f5df3caf13be78d5e0
#
_cell.length_a   1.000
_cell.length_b   1.000
_cell.length_c   1.000
_cell.angle_alpha   90.00
_cell.angle_beta   90.00
_cell.angle_gamma   90.00
#
_symmetry.space_group_name_H-M   'P 1'
#
loop_
_entity.id
_entity.type
_entity.pdbx_description
1 polymer ?
#
loop_
_entity_poly.entity_id
_entity_poly.type
_entity_poly.pdbx_seq_one_letter_code
_entity_poly.pdbx_strand_id
1 'polypeptide(L)'
;RDRLVEDWEIAEVLDLEVPKDKRTARTVNLAKLYVRFKLMTGLRRSDILRLRVPELRDDGIHVQPHKTKDSTGIRLIIEWDPAGELRELVEEILRLPPRRVGDVPLFVTREGMPYIKESGSANAFDSLWQRFMDRVMKETKVKDRFQERDLRAKVASDSDTLQEASQRLGHADSAITQRVYRRKPVRVQPLIKGKST
;
A
#
# COMPACT_ATOMS: atom_id res chain seq x y z
N ARG A 1 -13.34 -4.80 11.35
CA ARG A 1 -12.18 -5.63 11.75
C ARG A 1 -11.01 -4.71 11.94
N ASP A 2 -10.49 -4.62 13.16
CA ASP A 2 -9.41 -3.70 13.57
C ASP A 2 -8.09 -4.48 13.75
N ARG A 3 -7.66 -5.20 12.69
CA ARG A 3 -6.41 -5.95 12.69
C ARG A 3 -5.24 -5.01 12.44
N LEU A 4 -4.27 -4.96 13.35
CA LEU A 4 -2.94 -4.40 13.12
C LEU A 4 -2.08 -5.48 12.44
N VAL A 5 -1.40 -5.12 11.37
CA VAL A 5 -0.40 -5.98 10.72
C VAL A 5 0.95 -5.64 11.33
N GLU A 6 1.64 -6.64 11.84
CA GLU A 6 2.94 -6.47 12.51
C GLU A 6 4.10 -6.51 11.50
N ASP A 7 5.26 -5.96 11.89
CA ASP A 7 6.43 -5.89 11.01
C ASP A 7 6.96 -7.27 10.63
N TRP A 8 6.94 -8.21 11.57
CA TRP A 8 7.36 -9.58 11.30
C TRP A 8 6.46 -10.28 10.27
N GLU A 9 5.16 -9.96 10.22
CA GLU A 9 4.25 -10.51 9.22
C GLU A 9 4.56 -9.96 7.82
N ILE A 10 4.93 -8.68 7.74
CA ILE A 10 5.39 -8.09 6.49
C ILE A 10 6.70 -8.73 6.03
N ALA A 11 7.65 -8.95 6.95
CA ALA A 11 8.89 -9.65 6.64
C ALA A 11 8.61 -11.05 6.07
N GLU A 12 7.80 -11.86 6.73
CA GLU A 12 7.40 -13.21 6.24
C GLU A 12 6.75 -13.17 4.86
N VAL A 13 5.91 -12.15 4.60
CA VAL A 13 5.26 -11.96 3.29
C VAL A 13 6.27 -11.59 2.20
N LEU A 14 7.23 -10.73 2.51
CA LEU A 14 8.26 -10.30 1.57
C LEU A 14 9.33 -11.40 1.34
N ASP A 15 9.58 -12.23 2.33
CA ASP A 15 10.52 -13.35 2.25
C ASP A 15 9.90 -14.61 1.61
N LEU A 16 8.59 -14.65 1.38
CA LEU A 16 7.92 -15.78 0.75
C LEU A 16 8.67 -16.24 -0.51
N GLU A 17 9.01 -17.52 -0.61
CA GLU A 17 9.75 -18.07 -1.74
C GLU A 17 9.00 -17.88 -3.07
N VAL A 18 9.73 -17.43 -4.09
CA VAL A 18 9.19 -17.27 -5.44
C VAL A 18 9.25 -18.62 -6.15
N PRO A 19 8.11 -19.19 -6.56
CA PRO A 19 8.09 -20.51 -7.18
C PRO A 19 8.73 -20.51 -8.57
N LYS A 20 9.19 -21.70 -9.02
CA LYS A 20 9.85 -21.87 -10.33
C LYS A 20 8.87 -21.68 -11.50
N ASP A 21 7.59 -22.01 -11.31
CA ASP A 21 6.59 -21.83 -12.37
C ASP A 21 6.34 -20.34 -12.64
N LYS A 22 6.50 -19.94 -13.89
CA LYS A 22 6.46 -18.54 -14.33
C LYS A 22 5.15 -17.81 -13.99
N ARG A 23 4.02 -18.51 -13.99
CA ARG A 23 2.70 -17.90 -13.73
C ARG A 23 2.55 -17.54 -12.26
N THR A 24 2.87 -18.47 -11.38
CA THR A 24 2.78 -18.25 -9.92
C THR A 24 3.91 -17.31 -9.45
N ALA A 25 5.12 -17.45 -10.01
CA ALA A 25 6.23 -16.53 -9.76
C ALA A 25 5.83 -15.06 -10.03
N ARG A 26 5.20 -14.81 -11.17
CA ARG A 26 4.72 -13.46 -11.50
C ARG A 26 3.67 -12.96 -10.48
N THR A 27 2.75 -13.82 -10.06
CA THR A 27 1.73 -13.47 -9.06
C THR A 27 2.37 -13.07 -7.73
N VAL A 28 3.34 -13.88 -7.26
CA VAL A 28 4.06 -13.62 -6.00
C VAL A 28 4.88 -12.33 -6.11
N ASN A 29 5.68 -12.18 -7.17
CA ASN A 29 6.50 -10.99 -7.37
C ASN A 29 5.65 -9.71 -7.44
N LEU A 30 4.57 -9.71 -8.22
CA LEU A 30 3.69 -8.55 -8.34
C LEU A 30 3.02 -8.20 -7.01
N ALA A 31 2.60 -9.21 -6.24
CA ALA A 31 2.00 -8.99 -4.92
C ALA A 31 3.01 -8.42 -3.92
N LYS A 32 4.25 -8.92 -3.89
CA LYS A 32 5.33 -8.37 -3.06
C LYS A 32 5.62 -6.90 -3.42
N LEU A 33 5.74 -6.59 -4.71
CA LEU A 33 5.94 -5.22 -5.17
C LEU A 33 4.77 -4.32 -4.80
N TYR A 34 3.55 -4.82 -4.91
CA TYR A 34 2.36 -4.09 -4.48
C TYR A 34 2.37 -3.82 -2.96
N VAL A 35 2.74 -4.81 -2.14
CA VAL A 35 2.87 -4.64 -0.68
C VAL A 35 3.90 -3.56 -0.36
N ARG A 36 5.11 -3.63 -0.92
CA ARG A 36 6.16 -2.62 -0.75
C ARG A 36 5.68 -1.24 -1.16
N PHE A 37 5.12 -1.12 -2.36
CA PHE A 37 4.61 0.15 -2.89
C PHE A 37 3.51 0.74 -2.00
N LYS A 38 2.60 -0.08 -1.51
CA LYS A 38 1.54 0.37 -0.62
C LYS A 38 2.04 0.81 0.75
N LEU A 39 3.02 0.13 1.31
CA LEU A 39 3.64 0.51 2.58
C LEU A 39 4.40 1.84 2.47
N MET A 40 5.10 2.07 1.35
CA MET A 40 5.81 3.34 1.14
C MET A 40 4.88 4.51 0.86
N THR A 41 3.78 4.29 0.14
CA THR A 41 2.90 5.38 -0.32
C THR A 41 1.65 5.59 0.54
N GLY A 42 1.18 4.57 1.23
CA GLY A 42 -0.08 4.59 1.98
C GLY A 42 -1.34 4.77 1.11
N LEU A 43 -1.25 4.75 -0.19
CA LEU A 43 -2.36 5.01 -1.12
C LEU A 43 -3.51 4.00 -0.97
N ARG A 44 -4.73 4.41 -1.34
CA ARG A 44 -5.86 3.48 -1.45
C ARG A 44 -5.64 2.53 -2.62
N ARG A 45 -6.16 1.31 -2.51
CA ARG A 45 -6.11 0.31 -3.60
C ARG A 45 -6.58 0.87 -4.94
N SER A 46 -7.71 1.56 -4.93
CA SER A 46 -8.25 2.17 -6.15
C SER A 46 -7.29 3.16 -6.79
N ASP A 47 -6.57 3.93 -5.99
CA ASP A 47 -5.63 4.94 -6.47
C ASP A 47 -4.36 4.26 -7.03
N ILE A 48 -3.81 3.24 -6.32
CA ILE A 48 -2.67 2.46 -6.82
C ILE A 48 -3.00 1.77 -8.16
N LEU A 49 -4.17 1.12 -8.25
CA LEU A 49 -4.54 0.38 -9.46
C LEU A 49 -4.94 1.28 -10.65
N ARG A 50 -5.21 2.57 -10.39
CA ARG A 50 -5.46 3.58 -11.42
C ARG A 50 -4.21 4.39 -11.78
N LEU A 51 -3.17 4.36 -10.93
CA LEU A 51 -1.94 5.11 -11.16
C LEU A 51 -1.32 4.73 -12.51
N ARG A 52 -1.03 5.74 -13.32
CA ARG A 52 -0.53 5.58 -14.69
C ARG A 52 0.91 6.05 -14.81
N VAL A 53 1.62 5.53 -15.79
CA VAL A 53 3.05 5.86 -16.00
C VAL A 53 3.31 7.36 -16.16
N PRO A 54 2.48 8.18 -16.87
CA PRO A 54 2.70 9.63 -16.96
C PRO A 54 2.55 10.41 -15.64
N GLU A 55 2.03 9.77 -14.58
CA GLU A 55 1.92 10.36 -13.25
C GLU A 55 3.20 10.20 -12.42
N LEU A 56 4.17 9.42 -12.93
CA LEU A 56 5.52 9.30 -12.41
C LEU A 56 6.36 10.43 -13.00
N ARG A 57 6.55 11.51 -12.24
CA ARG A 57 7.24 12.72 -12.70
C ARG A 57 8.60 12.87 -12.02
N ASP A 58 9.37 13.87 -12.41
CA ASP A 58 10.72 14.11 -11.88
C ASP A 58 10.71 14.41 -10.39
N ASP A 59 9.68 15.09 -9.89
CA ASP A 59 9.50 15.49 -8.50
C ASP A 59 8.81 14.45 -7.63
N GLY A 60 8.22 13.39 -8.21
CA GLY A 60 7.51 12.37 -7.46
C GLY A 60 6.34 11.74 -8.21
N ILE A 61 5.51 11.04 -7.47
CA ILE A 61 4.29 10.38 -7.96
C ILE A 61 3.10 11.31 -7.73
N HIS A 62 2.49 11.78 -8.81
CA HIS A 62 1.33 12.67 -8.76
C HIS A 62 0.04 11.86 -8.67
N VAL A 63 -0.73 12.03 -7.61
CA VAL A 63 -1.96 11.27 -7.37
C VAL A 63 -3.13 12.21 -7.11
N GLN A 64 -4.20 12.03 -7.85
CA GLN A 64 -5.50 12.61 -7.51
C GLN A 64 -6.40 11.49 -6.97
N PRO A 65 -6.65 11.44 -5.62
CA PRO A 65 -7.42 10.36 -5.03
C PRO A 65 -8.83 10.27 -5.61
N HIS A 66 -9.15 9.16 -6.26
CA HIS A 66 -10.40 8.97 -7.00
C HIS A 66 -11.64 9.18 -6.12
N LYS A 67 -11.61 8.68 -4.87
CA LYS A 67 -12.78 8.74 -3.96
C LYS A 67 -13.12 10.15 -3.52
N THR A 68 -12.15 11.06 -3.46
CA THR A 68 -12.31 12.42 -2.92
C THR A 68 -12.07 13.49 -3.97
N LYS A 69 -11.92 13.11 -5.23
CA LYS A 69 -11.67 14.00 -6.35
C LYS A 69 -12.68 15.14 -6.43
N ASP A 70 -13.95 14.80 -6.34
CA ASP A 70 -15.06 15.77 -6.53
C ASP A 70 -15.48 16.45 -5.22
N SER A 71 -15.05 15.94 -4.05
CA SER A 71 -15.44 16.50 -2.75
C SER A 71 -14.39 17.40 -2.12
N THR A 72 -13.10 17.04 -2.21
CA THR A 72 -12.02 17.81 -1.57
C THR A 72 -11.04 18.41 -2.56
N GLY A 73 -10.97 17.90 -3.78
CA GLY A 73 -10.00 18.32 -4.80
C GLY A 73 -8.53 18.11 -4.41
N ILE A 74 -8.25 17.41 -3.30
CA ILE A 74 -6.87 17.18 -2.81
C ILE A 74 -6.07 16.44 -3.88
N ARG A 75 -4.90 16.99 -4.19
CA ARG A 75 -3.87 16.34 -4.99
C ARG A 75 -2.70 16.01 -4.09
N LEU A 76 -2.13 14.83 -4.26
CA LEU A 76 -0.96 14.38 -3.52
C LEU A 76 0.23 14.32 -4.49
N ILE A 77 1.39 14.76 -4.03
CA ILE A 77 2.67 14.46 -4.63
C ILE A 77 3.41 13.62 -3.59
N ILE A 78 3.71 12.39 -3.95
CA ILE A 78 4.56 11.51 -3.14
C ILE A 78 5.97 11.71 -3.68
N GLU A 79 6.74 12.52 -2.98
CA GLU A 79 8.11 12.86 -3.37
C GLU A 79 8.98 11.60 -3.41
N TRP A 80 9.98 11.62 -4.30
CA TRP A 80 11.01 10.59 -4.29
C TRP A 80 11.83 10.72 -3.01
N ASP A 81 12.00 9.62 -2.30
CA ASP A 81 12.83 9.60 -1.10
C ASP A 81 14.32 9.82 -1.44
N PRO A 82 15.10 10.47 -0.56
CA PRO A 82 16.52 10.75 -0.81
C PRO A 82 17.37 9.50 -1.04
N ALA A 83 17.00 8.36 -0.43
CA ALA A 83 17.66 7.07 -0.63
C ALA A 83 17.34 6.43 -1.98
N GLY A 84 16.29 6.91 -2.67
CA GLY A 84 15.88 6.41 -3.99
C GLY A 84 15.08 5.10 -3.95
N GLU A 85 14.72 4.59 -2.79
CA GLU A 85 14.04 3.29 -2.62
C GLU A 85 12.70 3.21 -3.35
N LEU A 86 11.91 4.28 -3.30
CA LEU A 86 10.62 4.34 -4.01
C LEU A 86 10.82 4.38 -5.53
N ARG A 87 11.84 5.08 -6.00
CA ARG A 87 12.18 5.15 -7.44
C ARG A 87 12.63 3.78 -7.94
N GLU A 88 13.53 3.13 -7.22
CA GLU A 88 13.98 1.77 -7.55
C GLU A 88 12.83 0.77 -7.57
N LEU A 89 11.93 0.86 -6.60
CA LEU A 89 10.72 0.01 -6.53
C LEU A 89 9.81 0.23 -7.75
N VAL A 90 9.60 1.47 -8.16
CA VAL A 90 8.82 1.79 -9.37
C VAL A 90 9.49 1.22 -10.61
N GLU A 91 10.79 1.35 -10.75
CA GLU A 91 11.54 0.75 -11.85
C GLU A 91 11.44 -0.78 -11.85
N GLU A 92 11.50 -1.42 -10.68
CA GLU A 92 11.31 -2.86 -10.54
C GLU A 92 9.91 -3.29 -11.02
N ILE A 93 8.88 -2.52 -10.67
CA ILE A 93 7.51 -2.75 -11.17
C ILE A 93 7.45 -2.61 -12.68
N LEU A 94 8.10 -1.60 -13.26
CA LEU A 94 8.10 -1.36 -14.71
C LEU A 94 8.87 -2.43 -15.49
N ARG A 95 9.87 -3.07 -14.89
CA ARG A 95 10.63 -4.19 -15.50
C ARG A 95 9.80 -5.48 -15.59
N LEU A 96 8.75 -5.63 -14.79
CA LEU A 96 7.87 -6.81 -14.92
C LEU A 96 7.13 -6.80 -16.27
N PRO A 97 7.14 -7.91 -17.03
CA PRO A 97 6.38 -7.98 -18.27
C PRO A 97 4.85 -7.93 -18.00
N PRO A 98 4.05 -7.44 -18.97
CA PRO A 98 4.46 -6.84 -20.23
C PRO A 98 5.09 -5.46 -20.04
N ARG A 99 5.94 -5.05 -20.98
CA ARG A 99 6.56 -3.71 -20.96
C ARG A 99 5.47 -2.63 -21.04
N ARG A 100 5.61 -1.62 -20.20
CA ARG A 100 4.69 -0.47 -20.17
C ARG A 100 5.28 0.69 -20.94
N VAL A 101 4.55 1.15 -21.94
CA VAL A 101 4.92 2.30 -22.76
C VAL A 101 3.69 3.20 -22.93
N GLY A 102 3.87 4.51 -22.75
CA GLY A 102 2.80 5.49 -22.90
C GLY A 102 1.84 5.56 -21.71
N ASP A 103 0.63 5.97 -21.95
CA ASP A 103 -0.40 6.19 -20.91
C ASP A 103 -1.08 4.88 -20.51
N VAL A 104 -0.38 4.08 -19.73
CA VAL A 104 -0.84 2.78 -19.21
C VAL A 104 -0.71 2.71 -17.68
N PRO A 105 -1.52 1.87 -17.00
CA PRO A 105 -1.40 1.71 -15.56
C PRO A 105 -0.02 1.18 -15.13
N LEU A 106 0.42 1.60 -13.94
CA LEU A 106 1.65 1.10 -13.34
C LEU A 106 1.55 -0.40 -13.03
N PHE A 107 0.43 -0.84 -12.47
CA PHE A 107 0.13 -2.25 -12.20
C PHE A 107 -0.82 -2.80 -13.28
N VAL A 108 -0.35 -3.81 -14.01
CA VAL A 108 -1.14 -4.44 -15.08
C VAL A 108 -1.16 -5.96 -14.96
N THR A 109 -2.19 -6.58 -15.52
CA THR A 109 -2.30 -8.04 -15.65
C THR A 109 -1.19 -8.60 -16.55
N ARG A 110 -1.09 -9.91 -16.67
CA ARG A 110 -0.13 -10.56 -17.57
C ARG A 110 -0.35 -10.17 -19.04
N GLU A 111 -1.58 -9.88 -19.38
CA GLU A 111 -2.03 -9.44 -20.71
C GLU A 111 -1.85 -7.92 -20.92
N GLY A 112 -1.32 -7.17 -19.95
CA GLY A 112 -1.15 -5.72 -20.03
C GLY A 112 -2.42 -4.91 -19.71
N MET A 113 -3.48 -5.57 -19.25
CA MET A 113 -4.75 -4.91 -18.94
C MET A 113 -4.77 -4.29 -17.54
N PRO A 114 -5.54 -3.23 -17.32
CA PRO A 114 -5.76 -2.68 -15.98
C PRO A 114 -6.34 -3.71 -15.01
N TYR A 115 -5.90 -3.69 -13.75
CA TYR A 115 -6.52 -4.49 -12.68
C TYR A 115 -7.86 -3.93 -12.21
N ILE A 116 -8.15 -2.66 -12.47
CA ILE A 116 -9.40 -2.00 -12.10
C ILE A 116 -10.15 -1.55 -13.36
N LYS A 117 -11.43 -1.83 -13.42
CA LYS A 117 -12.32 -1.40 -14.50
C LYS A 117 -12.83 0.02 -14.24
N GLU A 118 -13.41 0.67 -15.24
CA GLU A 118 -14.08 1.97 -15.09
C GLU A 118 -15.18 1.94 -14.02
N SER A 119 -15.93 0.85 -13.95
CA SER A 119 -16.95 0.60 -12.92
C SER A 119 -16.41 0.53 -11.48
N GLY A 120 -15.08 0.55 -11.30
CA GLY A 120 -14.42 0.38 -10.01
C GLY A 120 -14.21 -1.08 -9.58
N SER A 121 -14.72 -2.06 -10.34
CA SER A 121 -14.49 -3.48 -10.06
C SER A 121 -13.03 -3.86 -10.29
N ALA A 122 -12.43 -4.61 -9.34
CA ALA A 122 -11.04 -5.05 -9.37
C ALA A 122 -10.90 -6.57 -9.17
N ASN A 123 -11.82 -7.36 -9.70
CA ASN A 123 -11.90 -8.82 -9.49
C ASN A 123 -10.59 -9.55 -9.83
N ALA A 124 -9.86 -9.08 -10.86
CA ALA A 124 -8.58 -9.67 -11.24
C ALA A 124 -7.52 -9.46 -10.14
N PHE A 125 -7.51 -8.27 -9.52
CA PHE A 125 -6.65 -7.99 -8.37
C PHE A 125 -7.10 -8.74 -7.12
N ASP A 126 -8.40 -8.80 -6.85
CA ASP A 126 -8.94 -9.56 -5.71
C ASP A 126 -8.53 -11.03 -5.81
N SER A 127 -8.62 -11.63 -7.01
CA SER A 127 -8.18 -13.00 -7.27
C SER A 127 -6.66 -13.18 -7.11
N LEU A 128 -5.86 -12.18 -7.51
CA LEU A 128 -4.41 -12.18 -7.30
C LEU A 128 -4.09 -12.16 -5.81
N TRP A 129 -4.69 -11.22 -5.07
CA TRP A 129 -4.47 -11.04 -3.64
C TRP A 129 -4.88 -12.29 -2.86
N GLN A 130 -6.03 -12.87 -3.21
CA GLN A 130 -6.52 -14.11 -2.59
C GLN A 130 -5.50 -15.24 -2.72
N ARG A 131 -5.06 -15.54 -3.95
CA ARG A 131 -4.07 -16.61 -4.22
C ARG A 131 -2.73 -16.34 -3.53
N PHE A 132 -2.31 -15.08 -3.48
CA PHE A 132 -1.10 -14.69 -2.77
C PHE A 132 -1.21 -14.97 -1.27
N MET A 133 -2.29 -14.51 -0.64
CA MET A 133 -2.53 -14.72 0.80
C MET A 133 -2.76 -16.20 1.15
N ASP A 134 -3.35 -17.01 0.25
CA ASP A 134 -3.46 -18.46 0.44
C ASP A 134 -2.08 -19.10 0.57
N ARG A 135 -1.11 -18.64 -0.23
CA ARG A 135 0.28 -19.11 -0.13
C ARG A 135 0.96 -18.60 1.14
N VAL A 136 0.81 -17.31 1.46
CA VAL A 136 1.35 -16.75 2.71
C VAL A 136 0.89 -17.58 3.91
N MET A 137 -0.41 -17.85 4.01
CA MET A 137 -0.97 -18.65 5.11
C MET A 137 -0.45 -20.08 5.16
N LYS A 138 -0.10 -20.65 4.01
CA LYS A 138 0.39 -22.03 3.91
C LYS A 138 1.89 -22.16 4.12
N GLU A 139 2.67 -21.20 3.62
CA GLU A 139 4.11 -21.31 3.43
C GLU A 139 4.93 -20.44 4.39
N THR A 140 4.26 -19.61 5.22
CA THR A 140 4.92 -18.74 6.20
C THR A 140 4.38 -18.95 7.62
N LYS A 141 4.91 -18.20 8.57
CA LYS A 141 4.45 -18.22 9.97
C LYS A 141 3.19 -17.37 10.23
N VAL A 142 2.72 -16.63 9.23
CA VAL A 142 1.50 -15.81 9.35
C VAL A 142 0.29 -16.72 9.57
N LYS A 143 -0.41 -16.56 10.69
CA LYS A 143 -1.58 -17.41 11.05
C LYS A 143 -2.91 -16.71 10.81
N ASP A 144 -2.92 -15.39 10.85
CA ASP A 144 -4.13 -14.60 10.64
C ASP A 144 -4.05 -13.83 9.33
N ARG A 145 -4.95 -14.15 8.41
CA ARG A 145 -5.03 -13.45 7.13
C ARG A 145 -5.35 -11.99 7.32
N PHE A 146 -4.54 -11.11 6.77
CA PHE A 146 -4.85 -9.69 6.68
C PHE A 146 -5.37 -9.32 5.28
N GLN A 147 -6.09 -8.22 5.22
CA GLN A 147 -6.62 -7.67 3.99
C GLN A 147 -5.64 -6.62 3.43
N GLU A 148 -5.69 -6.38 2.15
CA GLU A 148 -4.90 -5.33 1.49
C GLU A 148 -5.08 -3.95 2.17
N ARG A 149 -6.31 -3.63 2.60
CA ARG A 149 -6.63 -2.38 3.30
C ARG A 149 -5.93 -2.25 4.67
N ASP A 150 -5.57 -3.36 5.31
CA ASP A 150 -4.92 -3.36 6.61
C ASP A 150 -3.47 -2.83 6.51
N LEU A 151 -2.83 -2.97 5.33
CA LEU A 151 -1.53 -2.34 5.05
C LEU A 151 -1.59 -0.81 5.12
N ARG A 152 -2.70 -0.20 4.66
CA ARG A 152 -2.89 1.25 4.77
C ARG A 152 -3.09 1.68 6.23
N ALA A 153 -3.77 0.85 7.03
CA ALA A 153 -3.89 1.10 8.47
C ALA A 153 -2.54 0.94 9.19
N LYS A 154 -1.69 0.01 8.73
CA LYS A 154 -0.31 -0.10 9.22
C LYS A 154 0.47 1.18 8.95
N VAL A 155 0.47 1.70 7.73
CA VAL A 155 1.14 2.97 7.38
C VAL A 155 0.71 4.11 8.30
N ALA A 156 -0.59 4.25 8.57
CA ALA A 156 -1.09 5.27 9.48
C ALA A 156 -0.67 5.03 10.94
N SER A 157 -0.59 3.77 11.36
CA SER A 157 -0.21 3.39 12.72
C SER A 157 1.30 3.52 12.96
N ASP A 158 2.10 3.43 11.90
CA ASP A 158 3.56 3.55 11.95
C ASP A 158 4.04 4.99 11.79
N SER A 159 3.19 5.91 11.30
CA SER A 159 3.51 7.33 11.23
C SER A 159 3.68 7.91 12.65
N ASP A 160 4.68 8.77 12.83
CA ASP A 160 5.02 9.34 14.14
C ASP A 160 3.89 10.19 14.72
N THR A 161 3.27 10.99 13.87
CA THR A 161 2.19 11.89 14.27
C THR A 161 0.88 11.60 13.54
N LEU A 162 -0.24 12.01 14.15
CA LEU A 162 -1.56 11.94 13.50
C LEU A 162 -1.62 12.83 12.25
N GLN A 163 -0.95 13.97 12.30
CA GLN A 163 -0.91 14.92 11.19
C GLN A 163 -0.17 14.30 9.99
N GLU A 164 1.01 13.74 10.21
CA GLU A 164 1.76 13.02 9.17
C GLU A 164 0.95 11.88 8.58
N ALA A 165 0.36 11.03 9.43
CA ALA A 165 -0.51 9.95 8.97
C ALA A 165 -1.65 10.48 8.09
N SER A 166 -2.31 11.59 8.48
CA SER A 166 -3.40 12.20 7.75
C SER A 166 -2.97 12.75 6.39
N GLN A 167 -1.84 13.45 6.35
CA GLN A 167 -1.24 13.98 5.12
C GLN A 167 -0.88 12.86 4.16
N ARG A 168 -0.14 11.84 4.63
CA ARG A 168 0.28 10.66 3.85
C ARG A 168 -0.92 9.90 3.28
N LEU A 169 -1.99 9.80 4.05
CA LEU A 169 -3.23 9.17 3.59
C LEU A 169 -4.11 10.09 2.73
N GLY A 170 -3.80 11.37 2.58
CA GLY A 170 -4.62 12.33 1.84
C GLY A 170 -6.02 12.49 2.44
N HIS A 171 -6.10 12.57 3.77
CA HIS A 171 -7.36 12.86 4.46
C HIS A 171 -7.46 14.35 4.76
N ALA A 172 -8.59 14.95 4.41
CA ALA A 172 -8.89 16.35 4.76
C ALA A 172 -9.17 16.52 6.27
N ASP A 173 -9.69 15.46 6.91
CA ASP A 173 -9.98 15.41 8.34
C ASP A 173 -9.14 14.34 9.04
N SER A 174 -8.32 14.78 9.99
CA SER A 174 -7.45 13.91 10.78
C SER A 174 -8.24 12.97 11.71
N ALA A 175 -9.47 13.30 12.09
CA ALA A 175 -10.34 12.44 12.90
C ALA A 175 -10.62 11.10 12.19
N ILE A 176 -10.73 11.11 10.85
CA ILE A 176 -10.87 9.88 10.06
C ILE A 176 -9.64 9.00 10.23
N THR A 177 -8.44 9.59 10.17
CA THR A 177 -7.18 8.86 10.33
C THR A 177 -7.10 8.23 11.71
N GLN A 178 -7.40 8.98 12.75
CA GLN A 178 -7.35 8.50 14.12
C GLN A 178 -8.34 7.36 14.36
N ARG A 179 -9.59 7.53 13.98
CA ARG A 179 -10.66 6.57 14.27
C ARG A 179 -10.55 5.27 13.47
N VAL A 180 -10.13 5.36 12.20
CA VAL A 180 -10.23 4.23 11.27
C VAL A 180 -8.90 3.55 11.00
N TYR A 181 -7.81 4.30 11.00
CA TYR A 181 -6.52 3.81 10.51
C TYR A 181 -5.45 3.65 11.59
N ARG A 182 -5.42 4.48 12.64
CA ARG A 182 -4.45 4.28 13.73
C ARG A 182 -4.95 3.19 14.68
N ARG A 183 -4.29 2.03 14.64
CA ARG A 183 -4.69 0.81 15.37
C ARG A 183 -3.73 0.42 16.49
N LYS A 184 -2.57 1.05 16.58
CA LYS A 184 -1.65 0.85 17.70
C LYS A 184 -2.26 1.39 19.00
N PRO A 185 -2.13 0.66 20.11
CA PRO A 185 -2.57 1.16 21.41
C PRO A 185 -1.80 2.42 21.81
N VAL A 186 -2.49 3.38 22.44
CA VAL A 186 -1.85 4.56 22.99
C VAL A 186 -1.15 4.17 24.28
N ARG A 187 0.15 4.42 24.35
CA ARG A 187 0.94 4.25 25.57
C ARG A 187 0.91 5.55 26.37
N VAL A 188 0.47 5.48 27.61
CA VAL A 188 0.45 6.62 28.53
C VAL A 188 1.33 6.30 29.73
N GLN A 189 2.06 7.31 30.21
CA GLN A 189 2.79 7.18 31.47
C GLN A 189 1.82 7.43 32.64
N PRO A 190 2.01 6.75 33.77
CA PRO A 190 1.23 7.01 34.98
C PRO A 190 1.44 8.45 35.45
N LEU A 191 0.35 9.10 35.87
CA LEU A 191 0.45 10.40 36.52
C LEU A 191 1.12 10.27 37.89
N ILE A 192 2.39 10.64 37.99
CA ILE A 192 3.10 10.72 39.25
C ILE A 192 2.75 12.07 39.86
N LYS A 193 1.87 12.08 40.87
CA LYS A 193 1.65 13.30 41.67
C LYS A 193 2.93 13.57 42.42
N GLY A 194 3.60 14.70 42.12
CA GLY A 194 4.73 15.16 42.91
C GLY A 194 4.31 15.27 44.37
N LYS A 195 5.12 14.75 45.29
CA LYS A 195 4.96 15.04 46.69
C LYS A 195 5.11 16.56 46.82
N SER A 196 4.02 17.26 47.18
CA SER A 196 4.13 18.64 47.66
C SER A 196 5.06 18.63 48.88
N THR A 197 6.18 19.28 48.73
CA THR A 197 7.08 19.62 49.82
C THR A 197 6.51 20.83 50.56
#